data_7b58970536fd2dfd6b3c4f40711db2f7
#
_entry.id   7b58970536fd2dfd6b3c4f40711db2f7
#
_cell.length_a   1.000
_cell.length_b   1.000
_cell.length_c   1.000
_cell.angle_alpha   90.00
_cell.angle_beta   90.00
_cell.angle_gamma   90.00
#
_symmetry.space_group_name_H-M   'P 1'
#
loop_
_entity.id
_entity.type
_entity.pdbx_description
1 polymer ?
#
loop_
_entity_poly.entity_id
_entity_poly.type
_entity_poly.pdbx_seq_one_letter_code
_entity_poly.pdbx_strand_id
1 'polypeptide(L)'
;GFIFDFCGVEVDRVTGAVRVDKYVTMHDCGRVLHPGMVAGQITGGFAQGIGAALYEEFAYSPDGAFLAGTFADYLLPTSTEVPVPVILHVETPSPFTPLGAKGVGEGNCMSTPVCLANAVADALGLDAIDLPMTPAKLAAHIHPAEQAPNRARGLS
;
A
#
# COMPACT_ATOMS: atom_id res chain seq x y z
N GLY A 1 -8.99 18.29 4.89
CA GLY A 1 -9.30 17.07 5.60
C GLY A 1 -8.07 16.50 6.29
N PHE A 2 -8.32 15.56 7.18
CA PHE A 2 -7.26 14.81 7.86
C PHE A 2 -7.55 13.33 7.72
N ILE A 3 -6.49 12.52 7.67
CA ILE A 3 -6.58 11.07 7.65
C ILE A 3 -5.55 10.54 8.63
N PHE A 4 -5.95 9.56 9.43
CA PHE A 4 -5.08 8.80 10.31
C PHE A 4 -5.31 7.33 10.04
N ASP A 5 -4.26 6.62 9.70
CA ASP A 5 -4.29 5.21 9.37
C ASP A 5 -3.46 4.40 10.35
N PHE A 6 -3.99 3.23 10.70
CA PHE A 6 -3.31 2.24 11.51
C PHE A 6 -3.48 0.88 10.85
N CYS A 7 -2.42 0.10 10.76
CA CYS A 7 -2.53 -1.25 10.24
C CYS A 7 -1.68 -2.24 11.04
N GLY A 8 -2.14 -3.48 11.06
CA GLY A 8 -1.37 -4.65 11.42
C GLY A 8 -1.06 -5.45 10.16
N VAL A 9 0.18 -5.88 10.01
CA VAL A 9 0.62 -6.71 8.89
C VAL A 9 1.30 -7.97 9.38
N GLU A 10 1.23 -9.01 8.57
CA GLU A 10 2.00 -10.24 8.74
C GLU A 10 2.89 -10.41 7.51
N VAL A 11 4.18 -10.61 7.74
CA VAL A 11 5.18 -10.83 6.69
C VAL A 11 5.67 -12.27 6.77
N ASP A 12 5.44 -13.04 5.71
CA ASP A 12 5.99 -14.38 5.58
C ASP A 12 7.50 -14.27 5.30
N ARG A 13 8.30 -14.70 6.25
CA ARG A 13 9.77 -14.62 6.16
C ARG A 13 10.39 -15.58 5.15
N VAL A 14 9.64 -16.56 4.65
CA VAL A 14 10.13 -17.49 3.63
C VAL A 14 9.87 -16.94 2.24
N THR A 15 8.67 -16.43 2.01
CA THR A 15 8.22 -16.00 0.67
C THR A 15 8.33 -14.49 0.44
N GLY A 16 8.41 -13.69 1.51
CA GLY A 16 8.29 -12.23 1.45
C GLY A 16 6.86 -11.74 1.22
N ALA A 17 5.85 -12.61 1.26
CA ALA A 17 4.47 -12.20 1.10
C ALA A 17 3.98 -11.38 2.30
N VAL A 18 3.21 -10.32 2.03
CA VAL A 18 2.59 -9.46 3.04
C VAL A 18 1.09 -9.70 3.07
N ARG A 19 0.55 -9.95 4.24
CA ARG A 19 -0.89 -9.98 4.50
C ARG A 19 -1.27 -8.82 5.42
N VAL A 20 -2.25 -8.03 5.00
CA VAL A 20 -2.85 -7.01 5.85
C VAL A 20 -3.86 -7.68 6.76
N ASP A 21 -3.54 -7.76 8.05
CA ASP A 21 -4.40 -8.41 9.04
C ASP A 21 -5.57 -7.52 9.45
N LYS A 22 -5.28 -6.25 9.73
CA LYS A 22 -6.28 -5.26 10.13
C LYS A 22 -5.89 -3.87 9.64
N TYR A 23 -6.87 -3.13 9.18
CA TYR A 23 -6.70 -1.74 8.79
C TYR A 23 -7.79 -0.87 9.41
N VAL A 24 -7.39 0.23 10.04
CA VAL A 24 -8.28 1.22 10.63
C VAL A 24 -7.93 2.57 10.03
N THR A 25 -8.92 3.25 9.48
CA THR A 25 -8.75 4.58 8.89
C THR A 25 -9.75 5.55 9.51
N MET A 26 -9.27 6.69 9.96
CA MET A 26 -10.08 7.77 10.50
C MET A 26 -10.02 8.99 9.59
N HIS A 27 -11.17 9.43 9.12
CA HIS A 27 -11.30 10.54 8.21
C HIS A 27 -11.97 11.76 8.81
N ASP A 28 -11.46 12.93 8.49
CA ASP A 28 -12.16 14.20 8.62
C ASP A 28 -12.36 14.81 7.22
N CYS A 29 -13.50 14.56 6.64
CA CYS A 29 -13.95 15.19 5.39
C CYS A 29 -14.93 16.35 5.64
N GLY A 30 -14.85 16.98 6.82
CA GLY A 30 -15.84 17.94 7.26
C GLY A 30 -17.18 17.25 7.55
N ARG A 31 -18.29 17.89 7.16
CA ARG A 31 -19.59 17.24 7.28
C ARG A 31 -19.74 16.11 6.27
N VAL A 32 -20.10 14.92 6.75
CA VAL A 32 -20.40 13.77 5.90
C VAL A 32 -21.79 13.94 5.27
N LEU A 33 -21.82 14.37 4.00
CA LEU A 33 -23.09 14.64 3.31
C LEU A 33 -23.79 13.35 2.84
N HIS A 34 -23.01 12.34 2.43
CA HIS A 34 -23.53 11.07 1.95
C HIS A 34 -22.64 9.91 2.45
N PRO A 35 -23.00 9.27 3.58
CA PRO A 35 -22.13 8.25 4.21
C PRO A 35 -21.73 7.10 3.28
N GLY A 36 -22.65 6.58 2.47
CA GLY A 36 -22.37 5.48 1.55
C GLY A 36 -21.37 5.85 0.46
N MET A 37 -21.44 7.06 -0.11
CA MET A 37 -20.47 7.53 -1.10
C MET A 37 -19.11 7.78 -0.45
N VAL A 38 -19.07 8.36 0.75
CA VAL A 38 -17.82 8.58 1.49
C VAL A 38 -17.15 7.25 1.80
N ALA A 39 -17.89 6.27 2.33
CA ALA A 39 -17.35 4.94 2.58
C ALA A 39 -16.84 4.26 1.30
N GLY A 40 -17.54 4.42 0.17
CA GLY A 40 -17.11 3.91 -1.13
C GLY A 40 -15.78 4.54 -1.60
N GLN A 41 -15.61 5.85 -1.46
CA GLN A 41 -14.36 6.54 -1.79
C GLN A 41 -13.20 6.07 -0.90
N ILE A 42 -13.43 5.94 0.39
CA ILE A 42 -12.43 5.47 1.36
C ILE A 42 -11.99 4.04 1.01
N THR A 43 -12.95 3.13 0.83
CA THR A 43 -12.65 1.73 0.50
C THR A 43 -11.95 1.59 -0.86
N GLY A 44 -12.38 2.35 -1.86
CA GLY A 44 -11.75 2.36 -3.18
C GLY A 44 -10.33 2.91 -3.14
N GLY A 45 -10.11 4.03 -2.45
CA GLY A 45 -8.77 4.61 -2.26
C GLY A 45 -7.84 3.67 -1.46
N PHE A 46 -8.38 2.97 -0.46
CA PHE A 46 -7.66 1.95 0.30
C PHE A 46 -7.21 0.79 -0.60
N ALA A 47 -8.11 0.24 -1.43
CA ALA A 47 -7.77 -0.83 -2.37
C ALA A 47 -6.68 -0.39 -3.36
N GLN A 48 -6.80 0.82 -3.91
CA GLN A 48 -5.76 1.42 -4.77
C GLN A 48 -4.45 1.59 -4.04
N GLY A 49 -4.48 2.03 -2.78
CA GLY A 49 -3.28 2.17 -1.95
C GLY A 49 -2.58 0.84 -1.66
N ILE A 50 -3.33 -0.25 -1.46
CA ILE A 50 -2.77 -1.61 -1.36
C ILE A 50 -2.07 -1.98 -2.68
N GLY A 51 -2.71 -1.73 -3.82
CA GLY A 51 -2.13 -1.97 -5.14
C GLY A 51 -0.78 -1.29 -5.30
N ALA A 52 -0.73 0.02 -5.04
CA ALA A 52 0.50 0.81 -5.13
C ALA A 52 1.58 0.37 -4.14
N ALA A 53 1.19 -0.11 -2.94
CA ALA A 53 2.15 -0.52 -1.91
C ALA A 53 2.77 -1.89 -2.16
N LEU A 54 1.99 -2.87 -2.69
CA LEU A 54 2.37 -4.28 -2.65
C LEU A 54 2.48 -4.94 -4.03
N TYR A 55 1.84 -4.39 -5.08
CA TYR A 55 1.62 -5.11 -6.34
C TYR A 55 2.03 -4.35 -7.60
N GLU A 56 1.61 -3.10 -7.74
CA GLU A 56 1.68 -2.36 -8.99
C GLU A 56 3.09 -1.81 -9.25
N GLU A 57 3.70 -2.19 -10.37
CA GLU A 57 5.02 -1.72 -10.75
C GLU A 57 5.11 -1.50 -12.27
N PHE A 58 5.56 -0.32 -12.67
CA PHE A 58 5.99 -0.07 -14.05
C PHE A 58 7.43 -0.55 -14.23
N ALA A 59 7.57 -1.83 -14.60
CA ALA A 59 8.87 -2.45 -14.82
C ALA A 59 9.40 -2.16 -16.24
N TYR A 60 10.70 -1.89 -16.34
CA TYR A 60 11.41 -1.68 -17.59
C TYR A 60 12.64 -2.58 -17.65
N SER A 61 12.96 -3.10 -18.82
CA SER A 61 14.22 -3.78 -19.08
C SER A 61 15.41 -2.80 -19.11
N PRO A 62 16.66 -3.29 -19.03
CA PRO A 62 17.83 -2.41 -19.08
C PRO A 62 17.97 -1.58 -20.36
N ASP A 63 17.38 -2.03 -21.47
CA ASP A 63 17.32 -1.33 -22.75
C ASP A 63 16.09 -0.42 -22.90
N GLY A 64 15.26 -0.30 -21.85
CA GLY A 64 14.13 0.62 -21.78
C GLY A 64 12.81 0.07 -22.32
N ALA A 65 12.71 -1.23 -22.65
CA ALA A 65 11.45 -1.81 -23.05
C ALA A 65 10.50 -1.95 -21.85
N PHE A 66 9.22 -1.57 -22.04
CA PHE A 66 8.21 -1.68 -20.99
C PHE A 66 7.75 -3.13 -20.81
N LEU A 67 7.86 -3.65 -19.58
CA LEU A 67 7.60 -5.06 -19.26
C LEU A 67 6.23 -5.30 -18.61
N ALA A 68 5.53 -4.28 -18.17
CA ALA A 68 4.26 -4.38 -17.46
C ALA A 68 3.06 -4.05 -18.37
N GLY A 69 3.06 -4.55 -19.61
CA GLY A 69 2.06 -4.21 -20.64
C GLY A 69 0.76 -5.01 -20.58
N THR A 70 0.65 -6.02 -19.72
CA THR A 70 -0.53 -6.87 -19.56
C THR A 70 -0.91 -7.00 -18.09
N PHE A 71 -2.15 -7.41 -17.80
CA PHE A 71 -2.55 -7.70 -16.39
C PHE A 71 -1.91 -8.97 -15.82
N ALA A 72 -1.17 -9.74 -16.61
CA ALA A 72 -0.34 -10.83 -16.10
C ALA A 72 0.97 -10.29 -15.48
N ASP A 73 1.44 -9.13 -15.95
CA ASP A 73 2.69 -8.51 -15.53
C ASP A 73 2.44 -7.31 -14.60
N TYR A 74 1.38 -6.53 -14.87
CA TYR A 74 0.91 -5.43 -14.02
C TYR A 74 -0.16 -5.95 -13.08
N LEU A 75 0.23 -6.29 -11.86
CA LEU A 75 -0.65 -6.93 -10.90
C LEU A 75 -1.55 -5.92 -10.21
N LEU A 76 -2.85 -6.19 -10.19
CA LEU A 76 -3.82 -5.47 -9.39
C LEU A 76 -4.26 -6.35 -8.21
N PRO A 77 -4.51 -5.77 -7.02
CA PRO A 77 -5.07 -6.54 -5.91
C PRO A 77 -6.49 -7.00 -6.24
N THR A 78 -6.81 -8.22 -5.85
CA THR A 78 -8.17 -8.75 -5.97
C THR A 78 -8.94 -8.57 -4.65
N SER A 79 -10.20 -8.96 -4.63
CA SER A 79 -11.02 -8.87 -3.41
C SER A 79 -10.54 -9.77 -2.27
N THR A 80 -9.64 -10.71 -2.53
CA THR A 80 -9.06 -11.60 -1.51
C THR A 80 -7.87 -10.97 -0.79
N GLU A 81 -7.17 -10.04 -1.44
CA GLU A 81 -6.02 -9.34 -0.85
C GLU A 81 -6.41 -8.04 -0.14
N VAL A 82 -7.61 -7.51 -0.44
CA VAL A 82 -8.09 -6.26 0.15
C VAL A 82 -9.05 -6.54 1.31
N PRO A 83 -8.61 -6.45 2.57
CA PRO A 83 -9.51 -6.62 3.70
C PRO A 83 -10.51 -5.46 3.80
N VAL A 84 -11.60 -5.66 4.52
CA VAL A 84 -12.56 -4.58 4.81
C VAL A 84 -11.97 -3.66 5.88
N PRO A 85 -11.71 -2.37 5.58
CA PRO A 85 -11.17 -1.44 6.56
C PRO A 85 -12.23 -1.06 7.62
N VAL A 86 -11.79 -0.83 8.84
CA VAL A 86 -12.62 -0.16 9.86
C VAL A 86 -12.56 1.35 9.60
N ILE A 87 -13.69 1.94 9.24
CA ILE A 87 -13.79 3.36 8.90
C ILE A 87 -14.36 4.12 10.10
N LEU A 88 -13.62 5.13 10.54
CA LEU A 88 -14.03 6.07 11.59
C LEU A 88 -14.13 7.48 11.01
N HIS A 89 -15.01 8.30 11.57
CA HIS A 89 -15.19 9.69 11.16
C HIS A 89 -15.03 10.64 12.33
N VAL A 90 -14.34 11.75 12.04
CA VAL A 90 -14.36 12.97 12.87
C VAL A 90 -14.84 14.10 11.95
N GLU A 91 -15.70 14.97 12.43
CA GLU A 91 -16.23 16.07 11.64
C GLU A 91 -15.73 17.41 12.20
N THR A 92 -14.89 18.09 11.40
CA THR A 92 -14.59 19.52 11.59
C THR A 92 -15.07 20.29 10.35
N PRO A 93 -16.32 20.79 10.37
CA PRO A 93 -16.91 21.44 9.17
C PRO A 93 -16.07 22.61 8.67
N SER A 94 -15.92 22.71 7.35
CA SER A 94 -15.23 23.83 6.71
C SER A 94 -16.04 25.11 6.83
N PRO A 95 -15.46 26.21 7.27
CA PRO A 95 -16.14 27.51 7.24
C PRO A 95 -16.21 28.13 5.83
N PHE A 96 -15.49 27.57 4.86
CA PHE A 96 -15.39 28.09 3.49
C PHE A 96 -16.34 27.42 2.49
N THR A 97 -17.03 26.36 2.90
CA THR A 97 -18.01 25.66 2.06
C THR A 97 -19.40 25.77 2.66
N PRO A 98 -20.48 25.95 1.84
CA PRO A 98 -21.83 26.18 2.35
C PRO A 98 -22.35 25.05 3.25
N LEU A 99 -21.95 23.81 2.98
CA LEU A 99 -22.38 22.62 3.71
C LEU A 99 -21.34 22.13 4.72
N GLY A 100 -20.17 22.78 4.79
CA GLY A 100 -19.09 22.38 5.69
C GLY A 100 -18.32 21.12 5.23
N ALA A 101 -18.58 20.59 4.04
CA ALA A 101 -17.87 19.43 3.49
C ALA A 101 -16.43 19.78 3.06
N LYS A 102 -15.53 18.79 3.16
CA LYS A 102 -14.15 18.83 2.65
C LYS A 102 -13.89 17.63 1.74
N GLY A 103 -12.78 17.65 1.01
CA GLY A 103 -12.41 16.56 0.11
C GLY A 103 -12.17 15.24 0.86
N VAL A 104 -12.46 14.10 0.19
CA VAL A 104 -12.27 12.75 0.72
C VAL A 104 -11.74 11.77 -0.32
N GLY A 105 -11.88 12.08 -1.63
CA GLY A 105 -11.73 11.11 -2.72
C GLY A 105 -10.39 10.38 -2.77
N GLU A 106 -9.27 11.11 -2.66
CA GLU A 106 -7.91 10.54 -2.82
C GLU A 106 -7.19 10.27 -1.49
N GLY A 107 -7.89 10.40 -0.38
CA GLY A 107 -7.27 10.33 0.95
C GLY A 107 -6.46 9.06 1.16
N ASN A 108 -7.08 7.90 1.05
CA ASN A 108 -6.39 6.63 1.27
C ASN A 108 -5.41 6.23 0.15
N CYS A 109 -5.50 6.79 -1.05
CA CYS A 109 -4.47 6.59 -2.08
C CYS A 109 -3.12 7.15 -1.63
N MET A 110 -3.11 8.20 -0.81
CA MET A 110 -1.88 8.82 -0.27
C MET A 110 -1.42 8.15 1.03
N SER A 111 -2.35 7.91 1.96
CA SER A 111 -2.00 7.48 3.32
C SER A 111 -1.74 5.98 3.43
N THR A 112 -2.48 5.15 2.70
CA THR A 112 -2.37 3.69 2.78
C THR A 112 -0.98 3.16 2.41
N PRO A 113 -0.34 3.57 1.30
CA PRO A 113 0.99 3.07 0.95
C PRO A 113 2.02 3.37 2.04
N VAL A 114 1.97 4.55 2.62
CA VAL A 114 2.90 4.96 3.69
C VAL A 114 2.64 4.17 4.98
N CYS A 115 1.36 3.98 5.35
CA CYS A 115 0.98 3.20 6.53
C CYS A 115 1.48 1.76 6.42
N LEU A 116 1.29 1.12 5.26
CA LEU A 116 1.76 -0.23 4.99
C LEU A 116 3.30 -0.31 4.97
N ALA A 117 3.97 0.66 4.35
CA ALA A 117 5.44 0.71 4.33
C ALA A 117 6.03 0.78 5.74
N ASN A 118 5.46 1.64 6.58
CA ASN A 118 5.90 1.76 7.97
C ASN A 118 5.67 0.46 8.76
N ALA A 119 4.52 -0.19 8.58
CA ALA A 119 4.21 -1.43 9.29
C ALA A 119 5.11 -2.61 8.84
N VAL A 120 5.40 -2.70 7.54
CA VAL A 120 6.32 -3.73 7.01
C VAL A 120 7.76 -3.45 7.44
N ALA A 121 8.20 -2.20 7.41
CA ALA A 121 9.52 -1.81 7.89
C ALA A 121 9.68 -2.16 9.38
N ASP A 122 8.69 -1.84 10.22
CA ASP A 122 8.68 -2.20 11.64
C ASP A 122 8.74 -3.72 11.84
N ALA A 123 7.93 -4.49 11.12
CA ALA A 123 7.91 -5.95 11.19
C ALA A 123 9.25 -6.61 10.80
N LEU A 124 10.02 -5.97 9.93
CA LEU A 124 11.33 -6.45 9.47
C LEU A 124 12.52 -5.82 10.19
N GLY A 125 12.29 -4.82 11.05
CA GLY A 125 13.33 -4.07 11.74
C GLY A 125 14.14 -3.17 10.80
N LEU A 126 13.51 -2.59 9.78
CA LEU A 126 14.12 -1.69 8.80
C LEU A 126 13.77 -0.23 9.12
N ASP A 127 14.66 0.70 8.83
CA ASP A 127 14.42 2.14 8.98
C ASP A 127 13.46 2.69 7.90
N ALA A 128 13.52 2.13 6.70
CA ALA A 128 12.67 2.50 5.56
C ALA A 128 12.63 1.37 4.53
N ILE A 129 11.64 1.42 3.65
CA ILE A 129 11.47 0.46 2.57
C ILE A 129 10.88 1.12 1.33
N ASP A 130 11.38 0.73 0.14
CA ASP A 130 10.91 1.25 -1.14
C ASP A 130 9.66 0.52 -1.63
N LEU A 131 8.75 1.26 -2.26
CA LEU A 131 7.55 0.74 -2.90
C LEU A 131 7.81 0.36 -4.38
N PRO A 132 7.05 -0.59 -4.92
CA PRO A 132 6.17 -1.53 -4.24
C PRO A 132 6.97 -2.58 -3.46
N MET A 133 6.40 -3.02 -2.32
CA MET A 133 6.99 -4.05 -1.46
C MET A 133 6.62 -5.44 -1.98
N THR A 134 7.07 -5.78 -3.17
CA THR A 134 6.80 -7.09 -3.77
C THR A 134 7.48 -8.20 -2.98
N PRO A 135 6.94 -9.44 -3.00
CA PRO A 135 7.56 -10.58 -2.30
C PRO A 135 9.04 -10.77 -2.64
N ALA A 136 9.43 -10.56 -3.91
CA ALA A 136 10.82 -10.68 -4.34
C ALA A 136 11.74 -9.63 -3.70
N LYS A 137 11.26 -8.36 -3.60
CA LYS A 137 12.01 -7.28 -2.94
C LYS A 137 12.13 -7.53 -1.45
N LEU A 138 11.05 -7.98 -0.80
CA LEU A 138 11.08 -8.30 0.63
C LEU A 138 11.95 -9.51 0.93
N ALA A 139 11.88 -10.57 0.14
CA ALA A 139 12.77 -11.72 0.27
C ALA A 139 14.25 -11.32 0.17
N ALA A 140 14.57 -10.33 -0.67
CA ALA A 140 15.92 -9.79 -0.77
C ALA A 140 16.41 -9.13 0.54
N HIS A 141 15.53 -8.44 1.24
CA HIS A 141 15.84 -7.86 2.56
C HIS A 141 15.92 -8.92 3.66
N ILE A 142 15.08 -9.95 3.59
CA ILE A 142 15.03 -11.03 4.59
C ILE A 142 16.22 -11.99 4.46
N HIS A 143 16.67 -12.26 3.22
CA HIS A 143 17.74 -13.23 2.89
C HIS A 143 18.91 -12.59 2.11
N PRO A 144 19.61 -11.60 2.66
CA PRO A 144 20.63 -10.85 1.91
C PRO A 144 21.82 -11.70 1.46
N ALA A 145 22.14 -12.78 2.17
CA ALA A 145 23.28 -13.64 1.88
C ALA A 145 23.05 -14.60 0.69
N GLU A 146 21.79 -14.90 0.35
CA GLU A 146 21.47 -15.82 -0.74
C GLU A 146 21.55 -15.16 -2.14
N GLN A 147 21.67 -13.82 -2.20
CA GLN A 147 21.71 -13.05 -3.43
C GLN A 147 23.11 -12.65 -3.88
N ALA A 148 24.16 -13.06 -3.17
CA ALA A 148 25.53 -12.88 -3.65
C ALA A 148 25.66 -13.63 -5.01
N PRO A 149 25.95 -12.95 -6.13
CA PRO A 149 26.14 -13.64 -7.41
C PRO A 149 27.25 -14.67 -7.19
N ASN A 150 27.04 -15.86 -7.72
CA ASN A 150 28.04 -16.95 -7.73
C ASN A 150 29.27 -16.48 -8.56
N ARG A 151 30.05 -15.54 -7.99
CA ARG A 151 31.31 -15.08 -8.51
C ARG A 151 32.35 -16.13 -8.14
N ALA A 152 32.85 -16.77 -9.15
CA ALA A 152 34.03 -17.61 -9.15
C ALA A 152 33.80 -19.11 -8.84
N ARG A 153 33.28 -19.84 -9.80
CA ARG A 153 34.04 -21.02 -10.19
C ARG A 153 34.81 -20.67 -11.45
N GLY A 154 35.93 -19.98 -11.24
CA GLY A 154 36.96 -19.87 -12.25
C GLY A 154 37.43 -21.26 -12.60
N LEU A 155 37.29 -21.62 -13.86
CA LEU A 155 37.98 -22.73 -14.47
C LEU A 155 39.47 -22.36 -14.48
N SER A 156 40.23 -23.01 -13.66
CA SER A 156 41.67 -23.18 -13.82
C SER A 156 41.91 -24.36 -14.74
#